data_a9679b657d16bb1b048d156f7b1c9f05
#
_entry.id   a9679b657d16bb1b048d156f7b1c9f05
#
_cell.length_a   1.000
_cell.length_b   1.000
_cell.length_c   1.000
_cell.angle_alpha   90.00
_cell.angle_beta   90.00
_cell.angle_gamma   90.00
#
_symmetry.space_group_name_H-M   'P 1'
#
loop_
_entity.id
_entity.type
_entity.pdbx_description
1 polymer ?
#
loop_
_entity_poly.entity_id
_entity_poly.type
_entity_poly.pdbx_seq_one_letter_code
_entity_poly.pdbx_strand_id
1 'polypeptide(L)'
;DSASHGVTESLVAMGFEAGRMKTGTPARLDARTINFEILEPQYGDENPSKFSFSADTHPVQNQLPCFLVYTSKKVHDILRKGFGDSPLFNGTIRGIGPRYCPSIEDKLNTFADKDQHQLFLEPEGRSTNEYYLNGFSSSLPWDIQWEALHAIEGFEDLHIFRPGYAIEYDYFLPTQLHHSLETKLVDGLYFAGQINGTTGYEEAGAQGVMAGINAHRRRMGEEPLVLARDEAYIGVLIDDLVTKGVDEPYRMFTSRAEYRILLRQDNADIRLTPIGYKIGLISQKRYDSFCKKNRLVESLVAFARGLSVKPDEINDCLKSLGCDAISQGRKLHDLLMRNNVTFDLLSGVLPKLGDFLREQEMDAEVVEEAEIQIKYKGYIEREKFIADKLHRLENIRIPADFDFHSMNALTIEARQKLTRIRPATIGQASRIPGVSPADINVLLVYFGRQNNNVPRGTLQTQTIKSNLFHVEQ
;
A
#
# COMPACT_ATOMS: atom_id res chain seq x y z
N ASP A 1 -7.39 26.01 15.17
CA ASP A 1 -8.49 26.16 14.18
C ASP A 1 -9.79 25.73 14.85
N SER A 2 -10.90 26.39 14.50
CA SER A 2 -12.23 25.98 14.97
C SER A 2 -12.70 24.70 14.28
N ALA A 3 -13.46 23.87 14.97
CA ALA A 3 -14.04 22.67 14.41
C ALA A 3 -15.08 23.01 13.32
N SER A 4 -15.15 22.19 12.28
CA SER A 4 -16.23 22.26 11.28
C SER A 4 -17.43 21.44 11.77
N HIS A 5 -18.61 22.03 11.66
CA HIS A 5 -19.88 21.41 12.07
C HIS A 5 -20.89 21.43 10.91
N GLY A 6 -21.89 20.55 10.95
CA GLY A 6 -23.03 20.54 10.05
C GLY A 6 -22.96 19.50 8.93
N VAL A 7 -21.76 19.08 8.48
CA VAL A 7 -21.65 18.08 7.40
C VAL A 7 -22.03 16.70 7.90
N THR A 8 -21.49 16.29 9.04
CA THR A 8 -21.79 14.97 9.64
C THR A 8 -23.26 14.84 9.97
N GLU A 9 -23.85 15.86 10.60
CA GLU A 9 -25.26 15.88 10.97
C GLU A 9 -26.17 15.77 9.73
N SER A 10 -25.81 16.47 8.65
CA SER A 10 -26.54 16.41 7.38
C SER A 10 -26.51 15.03 6.75
N LEU A 11 -25.34 14.38 6.71
CA LEU A 11 -25.19 13.05 6.14
C LEU A 11 -25.88 11.97 7.02
N VAL A 12 -25.78 12.10 8.34
CA VAL A 12 -26.49 11.21 9.28
C VAL A 12 -28.01 11.35 9.12
N ALA A 13 -28.52 12.58 8.91
CA ALA A 13 -29.94 12.80 8.62
C ALA A 13 -30.42 12.16 7.31
N MET A 14 -29.50 11.94 6.36
CA MET A 14 -29.77 11.16 5.12
C MET A 14 -29.69 9.64 5.33
N GLY A 15 -29.33 9.17 6.54
CA GLY A 15 -29.24 7.75 6.88
C GLY A 15 -27.84 7.14 6.85
N PHE A 16 -26.79 7.95 6.68
CA PHE A 16 -25.41 7.44 6.75
C PHE A 16 -25.01 7.10 8.17
N GLU A 17 -24.35 5.97 8.35
CA GLU A 17 -23.74 5.57 9.62
C GLU A 17 -22.35 6.22 9.74
N ALA A 18 -22.14 6.98 10.81
CA ALA A 18 -20.90 7.64 11.14
C ALA A 18 -20.22 7.00 12.36
N GLY A 19 -18.93 7.16 12.45
CA GLY A 19 -18.11 6.83 13.61
C GLY A 19 -17.11 7.94 13.90
N ARG A 20 -16.32 7.75 14.95
CA ARG A 20 -15.33 8.74 15.37
C ARG A 20 -13.96 8.12 15.57
N MET A 21 -12.95 8.75 15.00
CA MET A 21 -11.55 8.36 15.09
C MET A 21 -10.70 9.50 15.65
N LYS A 22 -9.50 9.18 16.10
CA LYS A 22 -8.55 10.16 16.60
C LYS A 22 -7.19 9.98 15.93
N THR A 23 -6.43 11.05 15.89
CA THR A 23 -5.02 11.06 15.50
C THR A 23 -4.30 12.15 16.28
N GLY A 24 -2.99 12.24 16.16
CA GLY A 24 -2.19 13.29 16.78
C GLY A 24 -1.13 13.79 15.81
N THR A 25 -0.60 14.97 16.11
CA THR A 25 0.54 15.54 15.41
C THR A 25 1.61 15.95 16.42
N PRO A 26 2.92 15.84 16.09
CA PRO A 26 3.99 16.33 16.95
C PRO A 26 4.13 17.85 16.84
N ALA A 27 4.94 18.39 17.71
CA ALA A 27 5.35 19.80 17.66
C ALA A 27 6.10 20.12 16.35
N ARG A 28 6.00 21.38 15.92
CA ARG A 28 6.79 21.94 14.83
C ARG A 28 7.96 22.72 15.44
N LEU A 29 9.17 22.38 15.04
CA LEU A 29 10.42 22.78 15.65
C LEU A 29 11.20 23.74 14.76
N ASP A 30 11.88 24.73 15.38
CA ASP A 30 12.75 25.66 14.65
C ASP A 30 14.15 25.07 14.50
N ALA A 31 14.54 24.67 13.31
CA ALA A 31 15.83 24.07 12.99
C ALA A 31 17.04 24.95 13.42
N ARG A 32 16.87 26.26 13.46
CA ARG A 32 17.96 27.19 13.81
C ARG A 32 18.40 27.07 15.28
N THR A 33 17.59 26.41 16.09
CA THR A 33 17.79 26.23 17.53
C THR A 33 18.11 24.79 17.93
N ILE A 34 18.30 23.92 16.92
CA ILE A 34 18.64 22.51 17.09
C ILE A 34 20.16 22.32 16.86
N ASN A 35 20.82 21.60 17.74
CA ASN A 35 22.22 21.24 17.57
C ASN A 35 22.34 19.98 16.68
N PHE A 36 22.43 20.17 15.39
CA PHE A 36 22.55 19.06 14.41
C PHE A 36 23.92 18.36 14.45
N GLU A 37 24.96 18.98 15.05
CA GLU A 37 26.31 18.39 15.05
C GLU A 37 26.41 17.09 15.84
N ILE A 38 25.50 16.91 16.81
CA ILE A 38 25.48 15.71 17.66
C ILE A 38 24.43 14.69 17.22
N LEU A 39 23.60 15.03 16.24
CA LEU A 39 22.54 14.14 15.74
C LEU A 39 23.06 13.27 14.60
N GLU A 40 22.58 12.04 14.52
CA GLU A 40 22.92 11.09 13.46
C GLU A 40 22.12 11.40 12.19
N PRO A 41 22.75 11.83 11.08
CA PRO A 41 22.04 12.07 9.84
C PRO A 41 21.68 10.76 9.16
N GLN A 42 20.44 10.65 8.68
CA GLN A 42 19.95 9.57 7.83
C GLN A 42 19.74 10.12 6.41
N TYR A 43 20.65 9.78 5.55
CA TYR A 43 20.59 10.15 4.13
C TYR A 43 19.65 9.23 3.38
N GLY A 44 19.12 9.70 2.23
CA GLY A 44 18.43 8.86 1.28
C GLY A 44 19.40 7.99 0.47
N ASP A 45 18.86 7.26 -0.49
CA ASP A 45 19.65 6.37 -1.36
C ASP A 45 20.73 7.15 -2.12
N GLU A 46 21.93 6.55 -2.26
CA GLU A 46 23.02 7.14 -3.04
C GLU A 46 22.64 7.27 -4.52
N ASN A 47 21.93 6.30 -5.06
CA ASN A 47 21.44 6.25 -6.43
C ASN A 47 19.91 6.09 -6.41
N PRO A 48 19.16 7.17 -6.11
CA PRO A 48 17.72 7.08 -6.03
C PRO A 48 17.10 6.84 -7.39
N SER A 49 16.09 5.97 -7.45
CA SER A 49 15.23 5.84 -8.61
C SER A 49 14.20 6.98 -8.66
N LYS A 50 13.61 7.23 -9.82
CA LYS A 50 12.56 8.23 -9.95
C LYS A 50 11.19 7.65 -9.53
N PHE A 51 10.30 8.53 -9.07
CA PHE A 51 8.94 8.15 -8.65
C PHE A 51 7.91 8.20 -9.80
N SER A 52 8.35 8.22 -11.04
CA SER A 52 7.46 8.30 -12.21
C SER A 52 8.04 7.53 -13.38
N PHE A 53 7.19 6.87 -14.14
CA PHE A 53 7.54 6.25 -15.43
C PHE A 53 7.57 7.26 -16.60
N SER A 54 7.36 8.56 -16.34
CA SER A 54 7.45 9.60 -17.36
C SER A 54 8.91 9.82 -17.77
N ALA A 55 9.17 9.91 -19.08
CA ALA A 55 10.53 10.10 -19.62
C ALA A 55 11.15 11.47 -19.25
N ASP A 56 10.31 12.45 -18.91
CA ASP A 56 10.68 13.83 -18.55
C ASP A 56 10.96 13.99 -17.06
N THR A 57 10.83 12.94 -16.25
CA THR A 57 11.16 12.97 -14.82
C THR A 57 12.54 12.40 -14.57
N HIS A 58 13.18 12.94 -13.55
CA HIS A 58 14.53 12.53 -13.14
C HIS A 58 14.52 12.14 -11.66
N PRO A 59 15.50 11.30 -11.23
CA PRO A 59 15.72 11.02 -9.82
C PRO A 59 15.91 12.31 -9.01
N VAL A 60 15.50 12.28 -7.75
CA VAL A 60 15.68 13.43 -6.85
C VAL A 60 17.17 13.67 -6.63
N GLN A 61 17.61 14.90 -6.89
CA GLN A 61 18.97 15.36 -6.62
C GLN A 61 18.98 16.24 -5.36
N ASN A 62 20.12 16.34 -4.70
CA ASN A 62 20.30 17.18 -3.51
C ASN A 62 19.27 16.85 -2.42
N GLN A 63 19.23 15.59 -2.01
CA GLN A 63 18.35 15.12 -0.94
C GLN A 63 18.69 15.80 0.39
N LEU A 64 17.66 16.12 1.18
CA LEU A 64 17.81 16.57 2.55
C LEU A 64 17.81 15.35 3.47
N PRO A 65 18.75 15.21 4.41
CA PRO A 65 18.71 14.13 5.38
C PRO A 65 17.61 14.37 6.41
N CYS A 66 17.10 13.28 6.95
CA CYS A 66 16.45 13.26 8.25
C CYS A 66 17.52 13.04 9.34
N PHE A 67 17.16 13.25 10.60
CA PHE A 67 18.07 13.00 11.69
C PHE A 67 17.42 12.05 12.70
N LEU A 68 18.21 11.10 13.19
CA LEU A 68 17.78 10.22 14.28
C LEU A 68 17.88 10.94 15.60
N VAL A 69 16.82 10.86 16.38
CA VAL A 69 16.71 11.45 17.71
C VAL A 69 16.11 10.41 18.65
N TYR A 70 16.50 10.40 19.89
CA TYR A 70 16.03 9.42 20.86
C TYR A 70 15.46 10.10 22.11
N THR A 71 14.35 9.58 22.59
CA THR A 71 13.91 9.92 23.95
C THR A 71 14.81 9.23 24.97
N SER A 72 14.77 9.70 26.22
CA SER A 72 15.46 9.10 27.33
C SER A 72 14.50 8.85 28.48
N LYS A 73 14.95 8.11 29.50
CA LYS A 73 14.17 7.90 30.72
C LYS A 73 13.74 9.22 31.37
N LYS A 74 14.64 10.24 31.37
CA LYS A 74 14.33 11.60 31.86
C LYS A 74 13.14 12.19 31.10
N VAL A 75 13.15 12.09 29.77
CA VAL A 75 12.03 12.54 28.90
C VAL A 75 10.76 11.80 29.26
N HIS A 76 10.82 10.47 29.42
CA HIS A 76 9.66 9.64 29.77
C HIS A 76 9.05 10.02 31.13
N ASP A 77 9.90 10.30 32.12
CA ASP A 77 9.45 10.70 33.47
C ASP A 77 8.75 12.08 33.45
N ILE A 78 9.23 13.00 32.60
CA ILE A 78 8.55 14.28 32.35
C ILE A 78 7.19 14.06 31.73
N LEU A 79 7.13 13.32 30.62
CA LEU A 79 5.86 13.07 29.88
C LEU A 79 4.80 12.41 30.76
N ARG A 80 5.20 11.45 31.63
CA ARG A 80 4.27 10.79 32.56
C ARG A 80 3.57 11.71 33.53
N LYS A 81 4.20 12.86 33.90
CA LYS A 81 3.56 13.85 34.77
C LYS A 81 2.25 14.41 34.17
N GLY A 82 2.18 14.51 32.85
CA GLY A 82 1.04 15.07 32.13
C GLY A 82 -0.05 14.06 31.74
N PHE A 83 0.08 12.77 32.04
CA PHE A 83 -0.88 11.75 31.59
C PHE A 83 -2.29 11.97 32.11
N GLY A 84 -2.44 12.50 33.33
CA GLY A 84 -3.75 12.83 33.90
C GLY A 84 -4.49 13.94 33.15
N ASP A 85 -3.77 14.82 32.49
CA ASP A 85 -4.30 15.95 31.72
C ASP A 85 -4.42 15.66 30.22
N SER A 86 -3.92 14.51 29.77
CA SER A 86 -4.00 14.13 28.35
C SER A 86 -5.44 13.88 27.93
N PRO A 87 -5.94 14.56 26.88
CA PRO A 87 -7.26 14.29 26.31
C PRO A 87 -7.45 12.85 25.87
N LEU A 88 -6.35 12.14 25.56
CA LEU A 88 -6.38 10.73 25.16
C LEU A 88 -6.70 9.78 26.32
N PHE A 89 -6.32 10.14 27.56
CA PHE A 89 -6.46 9.29 28.73
C PHE A 89 -7.57 9.75 29.70
N ASN A 90 -7.90 11.04 29.71
CA ASN A 90 -8.93 11.58 30.59
C ASN A 90 -10.39 11.41 30.07
N GLY A 91 -10.55 10.78 28.90
CA GLY A 91 -11.87 10.50 28.28
C GLY A 91 -12.49 11.68 27.52
N THR A 92 -11.77 12.78 27.34
CA THR A 92 -12.22 13.91 26.50
C THR A 92 -12.32 13.48 25.05
N ILE A 93 -11.32 12.73 24.54
CA ILE A 93 -11.28 12.12 23.21
C ILE A 93 -11.70 10.66 23.35
N ARG A 94 -12.73 10.25 22.61
CA ARG A 94 -13.28 8.89 22.64
C ARG A 94 -13.02 8.09 21.37
N GLY A 95 -12.53 8.72 20.32
CA GLY A 95 -12.24 8.08 19.05
C GLY A 95 -11.14 7.02 19.16
N ILE A 96 -11.12 6.06 18.25
CA ILE A 96 -10.07 5.03 18.13
C ILE A 96 -8.88 5.62 17.39
N GLY A 97 -7.68 5.48 17.95
CA GLY A 97 -6.44 5.96 17.36
C GLY A 97 -5.79 4.98 16.39
N PRO A 98 -4.84 5.45 15.55
CA PRO A 98 -4.15 4.59 14.61
C PRO A 98 -3.17 3.65 15.34
N ARG A 99 -3.24 2.37 15.05
CA ARG A 99 -2.38 1.34 15.63
C ARG A 99 -0.89 1.53 15.31
N TYR A 100 -0.60 2.04 14.10
CA TYR A 100 0.76 2.10 13.56
C TYR A 100 1.43 3.47 13.69
N CYS A 101 0.74 4.46 14.23
CA CYS A 101 1.29 5.76 14.58
C CYS A 101 0.77 6.18 15.96
N PRO A 102 1.14 5.44 17.03
CA PRO A 102 0.70 5.77 18.37
C PRO A 102 1.32 7.10 18.81
N SER A 103 0.60 7.83 19.65
CA SER A 103 1.18 9.00 20.34
C SER A 103 2.36 8.60 21.20
N ILE A 104 3.17 9.57 21.63
CA ILE A 104 4.27 9.27 22.55
C ILE A 104 3.74 8.73 23.88
N GLU A 105 2.57 9.20 24.32
CA GLU A 105 1.88 8.70 25.52
C GLU A 105 1.48 7.23 25.36
N ASP A 106 0.93 6.85 24.20
CA ASP A 106 0.56 5.46 23.90
C ASP A 106 1.80 4.55 23.86
N LYS A 107 2.94 5.04 23.30
CA LYS A 107 4.21 4.31 23.29
C LYS A 107 4.72 4.06 24.71
N LEU A 108 4.68 5.08 25.56
CA LEU A 108 5.13 4.98 26.95
C LEU A 108 4.23 4.09 27.82
N ASN A 109 2.97 3.96 27.46
CA ASN A 109 2.04 3.05 28.15
C ASN A 109 2.20 1.61 27.64
N THR A 110 2.29 1.42 26.33
CA THR A 110 2.36 0.08 25.70
C THR A 110 3.74 -0.57 25.85
N PHE A 111 4.82 0.23 25.83
CA PHE A 111 6.21 -0.22 25.92
C PHE A 111 6.91 0.44 27.14
N ALA A 112 6.29 0.31 28.30
CA ALA A 112 6.70 1.00 29.53
C ALA A 112 8.09 0.59 30.02
N ASP A 113 8.58 -0.57 29.66
CA ASP A 113 9.88 -1.15 29.98
C ASP A 113 11.02 -0.67 29.08
N LYS A 114 10.73 0.06 28.00
CA LYS A 114 11.78 0.64 27.14
C LYS A 114 12.30 1.96 27.71
N ASP A 115 13.63 2.07 27.81
CA ASP A 115 14.30 3.27 28.29
C ASP A 115 14.39 4.39 27.27
N GLN A 116 14.18 4.08 25.97
CA GLN A 116 14.22 5.05 24.87
C GLN A 116 13.32 4.64 23.71
N HIS A 117 12.84 5.65 22.97
CA HIS A 117 12.14 5.50 21.69
C HIS A 117 12.86 6.30 20.61
N GLN A 118 13.01 5.69 19.45
CA GLN A 118 13.56 6.35 18.28
C GLN A 118 12.52 7.29 17.67
N LEU A 119 12.98 8.47 17.27
CA LEU A 119 12.24 9.53 16.60
C LEU A 119 12.98 9.92 15.33
N PHE A 120 12.27 10.53 14.39
CA PHE A 120 12.86 11.06 13.17
C PHE A 120 12.59 12.56 13.11
N LEU A 121 13.65 13.35 13.02
CA LEU A 121 13.56 14.78 12.82
C LEU A 121 13.63 15.07 11.32
N GLU A 122 12.53 15.49 10.75
CA GLU A 122 12.30 15.59 9.30
C GLU A 122 12.11 17.05 8.88
N PRO A 123 12.81 17.55 7.84
CA PRO A 123 12.55 18.90 7.33
C PRO A 123 11.16 18.96 6.65
N GLU A 124 10.35 19.95 7.00
CA GLU A 124 9.03 20.18 6.38
C GLU A 124 9.14 20.65 4.91
N GLY A 125 10.30 21.16 4.51
CA GLY A 125 10.57 21.60 3.17
C GLY A 125 11.93 22.25 2.99
N ARG A 126 12.28 22.60 1.74
CA ARG A 126 13.60 23.17 1.39
C ARG A 126 13.73 24.67 1.70
N SER A 127 12.62 25.36 1.80
CA SER A 127 12.57 26.82 1.96
C SER A 127 12.03 27.26 3.33
N THR A 128 11.96 26.34 4.28
CA THR A 128 11.48 26.60 5.64
C THR A 128 12.51 26.11 6.67
N ASN A 129 12.50 26.72 7.85
CA ASN A 129 13.24 26.26 9.02
C ASN A 129 12.38 25.35 9.92
N GLU A 130 11.20 24.97 9.48
CA GLU A 130 10.25 24.15 10.23
C GLU A 130 10.59 22.67 10.06
N TYR A 131 10.76 21.99 11.18
CA TYR A 131 11.04 20.56 11.24
C TYR A 131 9.94 19.83 11.99
N TYR A 132 9.67 18.63 11.52
CA TYR A 132 8.66 17.70 12.03
C TYR A 132 9.34 16.62 12.86
N LEU A 133 8.91 16.39 14.11
CA LEU A 133 9.46 15.35 14.95
C LEU A 133 8.59 14.09 14.87
N ASN A 134 8.79 13.29 13.85
CA ASN A 134 8.05 12.06 13.63
C ASN A 134 8.25 11.07 14.78
N GLY A 135 7.15 10.52 15.25
CA GLY A 135 7.14 9.58 16.39
C GLY A 135 6.92 10.24 17.77
N PHE A 136 6.85 11.58 17.84
CA PHE A 136 6.57 12.34 19.08
C PHE A 136 5.20 13.05 19.02
N SER A 137 4.22 12.48 18.36
CA SER A 137 2.84 13.01 18.42
C SER A 137 2.35 13.02 19.86
N SER A 138 1.81 14.14 20.31
CA SER A 138 1.40 14.31 21.72
C SER A 138 0.17 15.18 21.85
N SER A 139 -0.63 14.90 22.86
CA SER A 139 -1.77 15.72 23.29
C SER A 139 -1.58 16.29 24.70
N LEU A 140 -0.39 16.12 25.24
CA LEU A 140 -0.04 16.61 26.59
C LEU A 140 -0.09 18.14 26.67
N PRO A 141 -0.26 18.72 27.86
CA PRO A 141 -0.16 20.15 28.07
C PRO A 141 1.16 20.76 27.56
N TRP A 142 1.08 22.02 27.17
CA TRP A 142 2.20 22.74 26.54
C TRP A 142 3.48 22.71 27.42
N ASP A 143 3.36 22.96 28.69
CA ASP A 143 4.48 22.96 29.64
C ASP A 143 5.19 21.61 29.74
N ILE A 144 4.44 20.53 29.70
CA ILE A 144 4.96 19.16 29.67
C ILE A 144 5.68 18.88 28.35
N GLN A 145 5.09 19.26 27.21
CA GLN A 145 5.72 19.10 25.90
C GLN A 145 7.04 19.90 25.84
N TRP A 146 7.01 21.14 26.34
CA TRP A 146 8.17 22.03 26.36
C TRP A 146 9.30 21.44 27.23
N GLU A 147 9.00 21.04 28.48
CA GLU A 147 9.98 20.43 29.39
C GLU A 147 10.58 19.14 28.80
N ALA A 148 9.72 18.28 28.20
CA ALA A 148 10.12 17.01 27.62
C ALA A 148 11.02 17.18 26.39
N LEU A 149 10.68 18.10 25.50
CA LEU A 149 11.45 18.36 24.29
C LEU A 149 12.82 18.97 24.62
N HIS A 150 12.92 19.89 25.57
CA HIS A 150 14.19 20.45 26.02
C HIS A 150 15.08 19.46 26.80
N ALA A 151 14.53 18.33 27.20
CA ALA A 151 15.29 17.25 27.82
C ALA A 151 15.87 16.23 26.81
N ILE A 152 15.56 16.39 25.51
CA ILE A 152 16.14 15.60 24.42
C ILE A 152 17.52 16.19 24.09
N GLU A 153 18.50 15.33 23.90
CA GLU A 153 19.86 15.72 23.52
C GLU A 153 19.85 16.45 22.15
N GLY A 154 20.47 17.64 22.14
CA GLY A 154 20.50 18.54 20.98
C GLY A 154 19.32 19.50 20.86
N PHE A 155 18.37 19.45 21.81
CA PHE A 155 17.20 20.32 21.86
C PHE A 155 17.18 21.26 23.06
N GLU A 156 18.31 21.46 23.71
CA GLU A 156 18.43 22.25 24.96
C GLU A 156 17.95 23.70 24.77
N ASP A 157 18.20 24.29 23.60
CA ASP A 157 17.84 25.67 23.27
C ASP A 157 16.63 25.72 22.26
N LEU A 158 15.84 24.67 22.20
CA LEU A 158 14.80 24.51 21.21
C LEU A 158 13.73 25.58 21.24
N HIS A 159 13.44 26.19 20.09
CA HIS A 159 12.27 27.00 19.88
C HIS A 159 11.17 26.16 19.17
N ILE A 160 9.94 26.23 19.67
CA ILE A 160 8.81 25.48 19.17
C ILE A 160 7.85 26.46 18.47
N PHE A 161 7.64 26.30 17.17
CA PHE A 161 6.69 27.11 16.42
C PHE A 161 5.24 26.79 16.78
N ARG A 162 4.95 25.50 17.00
CA ARG A 162 3.60 25.00 17.33
C ARG A 162 3.72 23.74 18.17
N PRO A 163 2.97 23.62 19.26
CA PRO A 163 2.92 22.39 20.05
C PRO A 163 2.24 21.24 19.28
N GLY A 164 2.49 20.02 19.71
CA GLY A 164 1.70 18.87 19.33
C GLY A 164 0.27 18.97 19.86
N TYR A 165 -0.66 18.35 19.18
CA TYR A 165 -2.07 18.29 19.58
C TYR A 165 -2.75 17.04 19.02
N ALA A 166 -3.81 16.59 19.68
CA ALA A 166 -4.66 15.53 19.17
C ALA A 166 -5.85 16.10 18.41
N ILE A 167 -6.33 15.31 17.46
CA ILE A 167 -7.50 15.61 16.64
C ILE A 167 -8.47 14.44 16.74
N GLU A 168 -9.74 14.73 16.97
CA GLU A 168 -10.85 13.83 16.70
C GLU A 168 -11.53 14.23 15.40
N TYR A 169 -11.92 13.24 14.60
CA TYR A 169 -12.61 13.47 13.35
C TYR A 169 -13.69 12.42 13.10
N ASP A 170 -14.74 12.84 12.42
CA ASP A 170 -15.80 11.96 12.00
C ASP A 170 -15.41 11.19 10.75
N TYR A 171 -15.85 9.96 10.64
CA TYR A 171 -15.76 9.16 9.44
C TYR A 171 -17.09 8.45 9.19
N PHE A 172 -17.31 8.00 7.97
CA PHE A 172 -18.48 7.20 7.60
C PHE A 172 -18.04 5.79 7.28
N LEU A 173 -18.84 4.81 7.69
CA LEU A 173 -18.51 3.41 7.48
C LEU A 173 -18.35 3.14 5.97
N PRO A 174 -17.15 2.78 5.49
CA PRO A 174 -16.90 2.63 4.05
C PRO A 174 -17.64 1.44 3.43
N THR A 175 -18.21 0.54 4.24
CA THR A 175 -19.12 -0.52 3.77
C THR A 175 -20.41 0.02 3.14
N GLN A 176 -20.72 1.31 3.34
CA GLN A 176 -21.83 2.03 2.70
C GLN A 176 -21.50 2.48 1.26
N LEU A 177 -20.29 2.18 0.77
CA LEU A 177 -19.86 2.52 -0.57
C LEU A 177 -19.85 1.30 -1.51
N HIS A 178 -20.03 1.58 -2.78
CA HIS A 178 -19.68 0.67 -3.85
C HIS A 178 -18.17 0.65 -4.09
N HIS A 179 -17.63 -0.33 -4.82
CA HIS A 179 -16.22 -0.37 -5.21
C HIS A 179 -15.80 0.81 -6.12
N SER A 180 -16.76 1.54 -6.68
CA SER A 180 -16.55 2.81 -7.38
C SER A 180 -16.30 3.99 -6.43
N LEU A 181 -16.41 3.81 -5.11
CA LEU A 181 -16.47 4.82 -4.06
C LEU A 181 -17.74 5.70 -4.09
N GLU A 182 -18.71 5.38 -4.92
CA GLU A 182 -20.04 5.96 -4.88
C GLU A 182 -20.82 5.45 -3.67
N THR A 183 -21.59 6.31 -3.03
CA THR A 183 -22.43 5.91 -1.89
C THR A 183 -23.60 5.04 -2.35
N LYS A 184 -23.98 4.04 -1.54
CA LYS A 184 -25.15 3.20 -1.78
C LYS A 184 -26.50 3.90 -1.53
N LEU A 185 -26.47 4.98 -0.72
CA LEU A 185 -27.68 5.69 -0.28
C LEU A 185 -28.04 6.86 -1.20
N VAL A 186 -27.04 7.54 -1.76
CA VAL A 186 -27.25 8.76 -2.56
C VAL A 186 -26.50 8.62 -3.87
N ASP A 187 -27.25 8.58 -4.94
CA ASP A 187 -26.71 8.48 -6.30
C ASP A 187 -25.84 9.70 -6.67
N GLY A 188 -24.67 9.46 -7.24
CA GLY A 188 -23.75 10.51 -7.67
C GLY A 188 -22.93 11.15 -6.56
N LEU A 189 -23.09 10.72 -5.31
CA LEU A 189 -22.27 11.15 -4.17
C LEU A 189 -21.11 10.15 -3.97
N TYR A 190 -19.88 10.67 -3.87
CA TYR A 190 -18.65 9.88 -3.68
C TYR A 190 -17.95 10.31 -2.40
N PHE A 191 -17.44 9.33 -1.65
CA PHE A 191 -16.57 9.59 -0.49
C PHE A 191 -15.15 9.14 -0.80
N ALA A 192 -14.16 9.99 -0.45
CA ALA A 192 -12.74 9.69 -0.67
C ALA A 192 -11.87 10.30 0.42
N GLY A 193 -10.88 9.54 0.89
CA GLY A 193 -9.92 9.99 1.88
C GLY A 193 -10.34 9.74 3.31
N GLN A 194 -10.04 10.69 4.20
CA GLN A 194 -10.26 10.55 5.65
C GLN A 194 -11.70 10.27 6.04
N ILE A 195 -12.66 10.76 5.28
CA ILE A 195 -14.09 10.49 5.48
C ILE A 195 -14.43 8.99 5.48
N ASN A 196 -13.59 8.16 4.84
CA ASN A 196 -13.71 6.71 4.80
C ASN A 196 -12.89 5.99 5.90
N GLY A 197 -12.40 6.72 6.91
CA GLY A 197 -11.62 6.16 8.01
C GLY A 197 -10.17 5.81 7.64
N THR A 198 -9.59 6.45 6.62
CA THR A 198 -8.16 6.32 6.27
C THR A 198 -7.35 7.50 6.80
N THR A 199 -6.04 7.33 7.04
CA THR A 199 -5.18 8.37 7.63
C THR A 199 -3.92 8.71 6.85
N GLY A 200 -3.70 8.16 5.66
CA GLY A 200 -2.51 8.46 4.86
C GLY A 200 -2.82 9.38 3.69
N TYR A 201 -1.84 10.19 3.28
CA TYR A 201 -1.94 11.00 2.06
C TYR A 201 -2.08 10.14 0.81
N GLU A 202 -1.37 9.02 0.78
CA GLU A 202 -1.38 8.06 -0.32
C GLU A 202 -2.75 7.42 -0.48
N GLU A 203 -3.36 7.00 0.65
CA GLU A 203 -4.71 6.43 0.65
C GLU A 203 -5.74 7.47 0.21
N ALA A 204 -5.61 8.72 0.67
CA ALA A 204 -6.52 9.80 0.28
C ALA A 204 -6.39 10.14 -1.21
N GLY A 205 -5.17 10.26 -1.71
CA GLY A 205 -4.88 10.50 -3.13
C GLY A 205 -5.42 9.40 -4.03
N ALA A 206 -5.19 8.14 -3.66
CA ALA A 206 -5.69 6.98 -4.39
C ALA A 206 -7.22 6.97 -4.48
N GLN A 207 -7.90 7.19 -3.35
CA GLN A 207 -9.36 7.25 -3.32
C GLN A 207 -9.89 8.44 -4.12
N GLY A 208 -9.27 9.63 -3.99
CA GLY A 208 -9.67 10.83 -4.72
C GLY A 208 -9.60 10.66 -6.23
N VAL A 209 -8.51 10.05 -6.74
CA VAL A 209 -8.36 9.74 -8.16
C VAL A 209 -9.45 8.78 -8.63
N MET A 210 -9.70 7.70 -7.90
CA MET A 210 -10.71 6.71 -8.28
C MET A 210 -12.13 7.28 -8.23
N ALA A 211 -12.47 8.05 -7.19
CA ALA A 211 -13.76 8.72 -7.08
C ALA A 211 -13.98 9.71 -8.23
N GLY A 212 -12.96 10.51 -8.58
CA GLY A 212 -13.02 11.46 -9.69
C GLY A 212 -13.20 10.78 -11.05
N ILE A 213 -12.46 9.71 -11.32
CA ILE A 213 -12.62 8.89 -12.53
C ILE A 213 -14.07 8.35 -12.61
N ASN A 214 -14.56 7.75 -11.54
CA ASN A 214 -15.87 7.10 -11.54
C ASN A 214 -17.02 8.09 -11.59
N ALA A 215 -16.89 9.26 -10.96
CA ALA A 215 -17.87 10.35 -11.10
C ALA A 215 -17.98 10.84 -12.54
N HIS A 216 -16.83 11.00 -13.25
CA HIS A 216 -16.83 11.35 -14.67
C HIS A 216 -17.48 10.25 -15.52
N ARG A 217 -17.07 8.99 -15.35
CA ARG A 217 -17.60 7.85 -16.11
C ARG A 217 -19.11 7.70 -15.93
N ARG A 218 -19.61 7.84 -14.69
CA ARG A 218 -21.05 7.83 -14.43
C ARG A 218 -21.78 8.94 -15.21
N ARG A 219 -21.22 10.17 -15.20
CA ARG A 219 -21.81 11.29 -15.97
C ARG A 219 -21.85 11.00 -17.47
N MET A 220 -20.89 10.24 -17.99
CA MET A 220 -20.82 9.84 -19.41
C MET A 220 -21.66 8.60 -19.72
N GLY A 221 -22.31 7.99 -18.73
CA GLY A 221 -23.10 6.77 -18.90
C GLY A 221 -22.21 5.51 -19.11
N GLU A 222 -20.94 5.57 -18.64
CA GLU A 222 -19.99 4.47 -18.77
C GLU A 222 -19.95 3.63 -17.49
N GLU A 223 -19.57 2.35 -17.65
CA GLU A 223 -19.36 1.47 -16.50
C GLU A 223 -18.24 1.98 -15.58
N PRO A 224 -18.36 1.84 -14.26
CA PRO A 224 -17.34 2.28 -13.32
C PRO A 224 -16.02 1.54 -13.53
N LEU A 225 -14.91 2.24 -13.30
CA LEU A 225 -13.59 1.63 -13.19
C LEU A 225 -13.44 1.03 -11.78
N VAL A 226 -13.28 -0.27 -11.70
CA VAL A 226 -12.96 -1.00 -10.47
C VAL A 226 -11.68 -1.78 -10.73
N LEU A 227 -10.64 -1.49 -9.96
CA LEU A 227 -9.38 -2.23 -10.04
C LEU A 227 -9.44 -3.45 -9.10
N ALA A 228 -9.01 -4.59 -9.59
CA ALA A 228 -8.95 -5.82 -8.81
C ALA A 228 -7.77 -5.82 -7.82
N ARG A 229 -7.82 -6.71 -6.83
CA ARG A 229 -6.79 -6.84 -5.79
C ARG A 229 -5.43 -7.32 -6.33
N ASP A 230 -5.39 -7.97 -7.46
CA ASP A 230 -4.19 -8.42 -8.17
C ASP A 230 -3.73 -7.45 -9.27
N GLU A 231 -4.53 -6.41 -9.55
CA GLU A 231 -4.19 -5.36 -10.51
C GLU A 231 -3.51 -4.15 -9.87
N ALA A 232 -3.92 -3.75 -8.66
CA ALA A 232 -3.37 -2.56 -8.02
C ALA A 232 -3.51 -2.57 -6.49
N TYR A 233 -2.58 -1.92 -5.78
CA TYR A 233 -2.76 -1.62 -4.35
C TYR A 233 -3.99 -0.75 -4.09
N ILE A 234 -4.38 0.12 -5.03
CA ILE A 234 -5.65 0.87 -4.98
C ILE A 234 -6.84 -0.09 -4.94
N GLY A 235 -6.81 -1.18 -5.71
CA GLY A 235 -7.84 -2.22 -5.68
C GLY A 235 -7.91 -2.92 -4.33
N VAL A 236 -6.76 -3.27 -3.74
CA VAL A 236 -6.69 -3.84 -2.38
C VAL A 236 -7.26 -2.88 -1.34
N LEU A 237 -6.87 -1.60 -1.39
CA LEU A 237 -7.34 -0.55 -0.49
C LEU A 237 -8.87 -0.42 -0.53
N ILE A 238 -9.43 -0.23 -1.71
CA ILE A 238 -10.87 0.00 -1.87
C ILE A 238 -11.65 -1.25 -1.48
N ASP A 239 -11.22 -2.43 -1.92
CA ASP A 239 -11.88 -3.68 -1.56
C ASP A 239 -11.87 -3.93 -0.04
N ASP A 240 -10.74 -3.68 0.65
CA ASP A 240 -10.69 -3.79 2.12
C ASP A 240 -11.68 -2.83 2.80
N LEU A 241 -11.73 -1.56 2.35
CA LEU A 241 -12.65 -0.57 2.91
C LEU A 241 -14.11 -0.99 2.76
N VAL A 242 -14.53 -1.35 1.55
CA VAL A 242 -15.97 -1.57 1.26
C VAL A 242 -16.47 -2.95 1.68
N THR A 243 -15.57 -3.95 1.83
CA THR A 243 -15.95 -5.32 2.22
C THR A 243 -15.72 -5.60 3.70
N LYS A 244 -14.59 -5.16 4.25
CA LYS A 244 -14.22 -5.41 5.65
C LYS A 244 -14.64 -4.27 6.57
N GLY A 245 -14.74 -3.05 6.05
CA GLY A 245 -14.88 -1.86 6.86
C GLY A 245 -13.61 -1.49 7.61
N VAL A 246 -13.72 -0.62 8.60
CA VAL A 246 -12.61 -0.14 9.41
C VAL A 246 -13.01 -0.10 10.88
N ASP A 247 -12.18 -0.71 11.74
CA ASP A 247 -12.32 -0.66 13.20
C ASP A 247 -11.35 0.35 13.82
N GLU A 248 -10.29 0.69 13.08
CA GLU A 248 -9.25 1.66 13.41
C GLU A 248 -8.86 2.45 12.15
N PRO A 249 -8.20 3.61 12.26
CA PRO A 249 -7.74 4.35 11.09
C PRO A 249 -6.92 3.47 10.14
N TYR A 250 -7.45 3.28 8.92
CA TYR A 250 -6.86 2.36 7.94
C TYR A 250 -5.57 2.93 7.34
N ARG A 251 -4.55 2.09 7.27
CA ARG A 251 -3.31 2.32 6.52
C ARG A 251 -3.05 1.14 5.59
N MET A 252 -2.54 1.46 4.39
CA MET A 252 -2.13 0.46 3.42
C MET A 252 -0.74 -0.07 3.74
N PHE A 253 -0.63 -1.38 3.94
CA PHE A 253 0.63 -2.09 4.11
C PHE A 253 0.76 -3.19 3.08
N THR A 254 2.00 -3.53 2.73
CA THR A 254 2.27 -4.64 1.81
C THR A 254 1.70 -5.97 2.30
N SER A 255 1.59 -6.14 3.62
CA SER A 255 0.99 -7.35 4.24
C SER A 255 -0.52 -7.51 3.96
N ARG A 256 -1.21 -6.46 3.52
CA ARG A 256 -2.63 -6.52 3.16
C ARG A 256 -2.87 -7.08 1.75
N ALA A 257 -1.84 -7.07 0.90
CA ALA A 257 -1.92 -7.58 -0.45
C ALA A 257 -1.49 -9.05 -0.51
N GLU A 258 -2.37 -9.91 -1.00
CA GLU A 258 -2.12 -11.34 -1.18
C GLU A 258 -1.15 -11.60 -2.34
N TYR A 259 -1.23 -10.77 -3.40
CA TYR A 259 -0.49 -10.93 -4.65
C TYR A 259 0.67 -9.96 -4.78
N ARG A 260 1.50 -9.81 -3.72
CA ARG A 260 2.59 -8.82 -3.70
C ARG A 260 3.57 -8.96 -4.85
N ILE A 261 3.83 -10.19 -5.30
CA ILE A 261 4.74 -10.45 -6.41
C ILE A 261 4.18 -9.94 -7.76
N LEU A 262 2.86 -9.81 -7.87
CA LEU A 262 2.22 -9.21 -9.04
C LEU A 262 2.13 -7.69 -8.93
N LEU A 263 2.07 -7.15 -7.71
CA LEU A 263 1.85 -5.72 -7.41
C LEU A 263 3.16 -5.00 -7.10
N ARG A 264 4.22 -5.27 -7.86
CA ARG A 264 5.50 -4.61 -7.65
C ARG A 264 5.47 -3.16 -8.16
N GLN A 265 6.39 -2.34 -7.62
CA GLN A 265 6.56 -0.96 -8.06
C GLN A 265 7.05 -0.89 -9.51
N ASP A 266 8.04 -1.73 -9.86
CA ASP A 266 8.68 -1.79 -11.17
C ASP A 266 7.71 -2.06 -12.32
N ASN A 267 6.64 -2.84 -12.10
CA ASN A 267 5.68 -3.24 -13.13
C ASN A 267 4.36 -2.47 -13.07
N ALA A 268 4.25 -1.38 -12.32
CA ALA A 268 3.01 -0.64 -12.18
C ALA A 268 2.53 -0.03 -13.52
N ASP A 269 3.46 0.40 -14.36
CA ASP A 269 3.16 0.89 -15.71
C ASP A 269 2.59 -0.21 -16.62
N ILE A 270 3.13 -1.42 -16.55
CA ILE A 270 2.65 -2.59 -17.32
C ILE A 270 1.19 -2.91 -16.98
N ARG A 271 0.83 -2.82 -15.69
CA ARG A 271 -0.52 -3.15 -15.21
C ARG A 271 -1.53 -2.03 -15.48
N LEU A 272 -1.13 -0.76 -15.29
CA LEU A 272 -2.08 0.35 -15.19
C LEU A 272 -2.06 1.31 -16.39
N THR A 273 -0.95 1.45 -17.13
CA THR A 273 -0.89 2.36 -18.28
C THR A 273 -1.89 2.00 -19.39
N PRO A 274 -2.08 0.72 -19.76
CA PRO A 274 -3.11 0.35 -20.75
C PRO A 274 -4.51 0.70 -20.29
N ILE A 275 -4.82 0.53 -19.00
CA ILE A 275 -6.11 0.90 -18.42
C ILE A 275 -6.30 2.43 -18.49
N GLY A 276 -5.28 3.17 -18.01
CA GLY A 276 -5.29 4.64 -18.04
C GLY A 276 -5.43 5.22 -19.45
N TYR A 277 -4.80 4.60 -20.45
CA TYR A 277 -4.95 5.00 -21.85
C TYR A 277 -6.38 4.75 -22.35
N LYS A 278 -6.93 3.56 -22.09
CA LYS A 278 -8.29 3.18 -22.51
C LYS A 278 -9.37 4.14 -21.99
N ILE A 279 -9.21 4.68 -20.78
CA ILE A 279 -10.14 5.63 -20.17
C ILE A 279 -9.79 7.11 -20.42
N GLY A 280 -8.79 7.38 -21.26
CA GLY A 280 -8.41 8.74 -21.68
C GLY A 280 -7.56 9.53 -20.71
N LEU A 281 -7.01 8.92 -19.63
CA LEU A 281 -6.11 9.59 -18.68
C LEU A 281 -4.66 9.66 -19.16
N ILE A 282 -4.26 8.77 -20.05
CA ILE A 282 -2.89 8.69 -20.59
C ILE A 282 -2.89 9.21 -22.02
N SER A 283 -2.02 10.18 -22.32
CA SER A 283 -1.85 10.70 -23.68
C SER A 283 -1.25 9.66 -24.63
N GLN A 284 -1.52 9.79 -25.94
CA GLN A 284 -0.93 8.94 -26.98
C GLN A 284 0.60 8.89 -26.88
N LYS A 285 1.27 10.05 -26.72
CA LYS A 285 2.72 10.14 -26.58
C LYS A 285 3.25 9.27 -25.42
N ARG A 286 2.58 9.35 -24.26
CA ARG A 286 2.98 8.56 -23.08
C ARG A 286 2.72 7.07 -23.28
N TYR A 287 1.62 6.72 -23.92
CA TYR A 287 1.32 5.32 -24.26
C TYR A 287 2.32 4.74 -25.27
N ASP A 288 2.73 5.51 -26.28
CA ASP A 288 3.75 5.08 -27.27
C ASP A 288 5.10 4.85 -26.59
N SER A 289 5.50 5.73 -25.66
CA SER A 289 6.74 5.55 -24.87
C SER A 289 6.68 4.29 -24.02
N PHE A 290 5.55 4.01 -23.37
CA PHE A 290 5.31 2.76 -22.65
C PHE A 290 5.41 1.53 -23.57
N CYS A 291 4.77 1.56 -24.73
CA CYS A 291 4.83 0.47 -25.71
C CYS A 291 6.26 0.24 -26.24
N LYS A 292 7.04 1.31 -26.43
CA LYS A 292 8.46 1.20 -26.81
C LYS A 292 9.26 0.50 -25.72
N LYS A 293 9.16 0.95 -24.47
CA LYS A 293 9.84 0.35 -23.31
C LYS A 293 9.51 -1.15 -23.20
N ASN A 294 8.23 -1.50 -23.24
CA ASN A 294 7.79 -2.89 -23.08
C ASN A 294 8.33 -3.80 -24.20
N ARG A 295 8.32 -3.32 -25.45
CA ARG A 295 8.95 -4.06 -26.58
C ARG A 295 10.44 -4.27 -26.39
N LEU A 296 11.18 -3.29 -25.84
CA LEU A 296 12.60 -3.44 -25.56
C LEU A 296 12.85 -4.48 -24.46
N VAL A 297 12.04 -4.47 -23.39
CA VAL A 297 12.09 -5.48 -22.33
C VAL A 297 11.86 -6.89 -22.90
N GLU A 298 10.79 -7.07 -23.68
CA GLU A 298 10.48 -8.36 -24.33
C GLU A 298 11.62 -8.81 -25.26
N SER A 299 12.20 -7.89 -26.02
CA SER A 299 13.34 -8.15 -26.92
C SER A 299 14.56 -8.63 -26.15
N LEU A 300 14.89 -7.99 -25.01
CA LEU A 300 16.04 -8.37 -24.18
C LEU A 300 15.83 -9.74 -23.53
N VAL A 301 14.63 -10.02 -23.03
CA VAL A 301 14.28 -11.35 -22.49
C VAL A 301 14.37 -12.43 -23.58
N ALA A 302 13.90 -12.13 -24.79
CA ALA A 302 14.01 -13.06 -25.93
C ALA A 302 15.45 -13.29 -26.34
N PHE A 303 16.27 -12.22 -26.40
CA PHE A 303 17.71 -12.31 -26.67
C PHE A 303 18.42 -13.21 -25.63
N ALA A 304 18.14 -13.02 -24.34
CA ALA A 304 18.71 -13.84 -23.27
C ALA A 304 18.33 -15.33 -23.40
N ARG A 305 17.13 -15.64 -23.85
CA ARG A 305 16.70 -17.03 -24.16
C ARG A 305 17.38 -17.59 -25.41
N GLY A 306 17.70 -16.74 -26.37
CA GLY A 306 18.39 -17.14 -27.62
C GLY A 306 19.88 -17.38 -27.44
N LEU A 307 20.57 -16.51 -26.72
CA LEU A 307 22.02 -16.51 -26.56
C LEU A 307 22.50 -17.71 -25.74
N SER A 308 23.41 -18.50 -26.33
CA SER A 308 24.12 -19.58 -25.61
C SER A 308 25.51 -19.09 -25.25
N VAL A 309 25.90 -19.29 -23.99
CA VAL A 309 27.20 -18.87 -23.41
C VAL A 309 28.01 -20.11 -23.08
N LYS A 310 29.29 -20.14 -23.48
CA LYS A 310 30.18 -21.27 -23.21
C LYS A 310 30.93 -21.11 -21.88
N PRO A 311 31.46 -22.22 -21.32
CA PRO A 311 32.24 -22.20 -20.09
C PRO A 311 33.44 -21.25 -20.10
N ASP A 312 34.17 -21.22 -21.21
CA ASP A 312 35.34 -20.38 -21.40
C ASP A 312 35.02 -18.88 -21.50
N GLU A 313 33.79 -18.53 -21.87
CA GLU A 313 33.35 -17.14 -21.98
C GLU A 313 32.92 -16.55 -20.60
N ILE A 314 32.53 -17.38 -19.59
CA ILE A 314 31.83 -16.87 -18.43
C ILE A 314 32.34 -17.38 -17.06
N ASN A 315 33.05 -18.53 -17.00
CA ASN A 315 33.37 -19.18 -15.73
C ASN A 315 34.25 -18.34 -14.79
N ASP A 316 35.14 -17.53 -15.31
CA ASP A 316 35.97 -16.65 -14.47
C ASP A 316 35.12 -15.55 -13.82
N CYS A 317 34.18 -14.99 -14.57
CA CYS A 317 33.19 -14.06 -14.03
C CYS A 317 32.30 -14.74 -12.99
N LEU A 318 31.75 -15.93 -13.26
CA LEU A 318 30.92 -16.66 -12.30
C LEU A 318 31.65 -16.94 -10.99
N LYS A 319 32.93 -17.35 -11.06
CA LYS A 319 33.78 -17.58 -9.87
C LYS A 319 33.98 -16.31 -9.06
N SER A 320 34.23 -15.17 -9.70
CA SER A 320 34.41 -13.89 -9.02
C SER A 320 33.12 -13.44 -8.29
N LEU A 321 31.96 -13.88 -8.77
CA LEU A 321 30.64 -13.62 -8.15
C LEU A 321 30.26 -14.66 -7.10
N GLY A 322 31.13 -15.61 -6.78
CA GLY A 322 30.86 -16.72 -5.86
C GLY A 322 29.82 -17.72 -6.39
N CYS A 323 29.65 -17.79 -7.72
CA CYS A 323 28.73 -18.69 -8.37
C CYS A 323 29.46 -19.93 -8.91
N ASP A 324 28.75 -21.08 -8.93
CA ASP A 324 29.26 -22.30 -9.52
C ASP A 324 29.56 -22.14 -11.02
N ALA A 325 30.72 -22.64 -11.43
CA ALA A 325 31.12 -22.71 -12.82
C ALA A 325 30.20 -23.65 -13.63
N ILE A 326 30.01 -23.36 -14.90
CA ILE A 326 29.26 -24.23 -15.80
C ILE A 326 30.22 -25.21 -16.51
N SER A 327 29.78 -26.45 -16.70
CA SER A 327 30.55 -27.51 -17.38
C SER A 327 30.24 -27.61 -18.88
N GLN A 328 29.11 -27.05 -19.31
CA GLN A 328 28.64 -27.04 -20.70
C GLN A 328 27.94 -25.73 -21.02
N GLY A 329 27.75 -25.43 -22.30
CA GLY A 329 27.02 -24.23 -22.73
C GLY A 329 25.66 -24.12 -22.11
N ARG A 330 25.30 -22.91 -21.63
CA ARG A 330 24.02 -22.58 -21.02
C ARG A 330 23.40 -21.39 -21.71
N LYS A 331 22.08 -21.25 -21.63
CA LYS A 331 21.41 -20.03 -22.07
C LYS A 331 21.72 -18.89 -21.11
N LEU A 332 21.89 -17.68 -21.67
CA LEU A 332 22.08 -16.47 -20.85
C LEU A 332 20.95 -16.30 -19.83
N HIS A 333 19.71 -16.55 -20.25
CA HIS A 333 18.53 -16.57 -19.38
C HIS A 333 18.74 -17.43 -18.13
N ASP A 334 19.31 -18.64 -18.25
CA ASP A 334 19.49 -19.57 -17.12
C ASP A 334 20.61 -19.09 -16.17
N LEU A 335 21.59 -18.34 -16.68
CA LEU A 335 22.63 -17.71 -15.87
C LEU A 335 22.06 -16.52 -15.07
N LEU A 336 21.22 -15.70 -15.69
CA LEU A 336 20.57 -14.55 -15.06
C LEU A 336 19.54 -14.94 -13.97
N MET A 337 19.08 -16.18 -13.92
CA MET A 337 18.26 -16.67 -12.80
C MET A 337 19.05 -16.81 -11.49
N ARG A 338 20.38 -16.70 -11.51
CA ARG A 338 21.22 -16.72 -10.30
C ARG A 338 21.22 -15.34 -9.65
N ASN A 339 21.09 -15.28 -8.31
CA ASN A 339 20.92 -14.02 -7.58
C ASN A 339 22.00 -12.98 -7.83
N ASN A 340 23.28 -13.39 -7.90
CA ASN A 340 24.41 -12.48 -8.03
C ASN A 340 24.79 -12.14 -9.50
N VAL A 341 24.04 -12.66 -10.47
CA VAL A 341 24.32 -12.46 -11.90
C VAL A 341 23.35 -11.43 -12.46
N THR A 342 23.88 -10.35 -13.03
CA THR A 342 23.10 -9.25 -13.63
C THR A 342 23.48 -9.02 -15.08
N PHE A 343 22.62 -8.35 -15.83
CA PHE A 343 22.93 -7.95 -17.20
C PHE A 343 24.16 -7.03 -17.26
N ASP A 344 24.26 -6.09 -16.33
CA ASP A 344 25.39 -5.13 -16.28
C ASP A 344 26.73 -5.85 -16.14
N LEU A 345 26.83 -6.78 -15.17
CA LEU A 345 28.06 -7.57 -14.97
C LEU A 345 28.41 -8.40 -16.20
N LEU A 346 27.39 -8.99 -16.83
CA LEU A 346 27.63 -9.86 -18.00
C LEU A 346 27.88 -9.07 -19.28
N SER A 347 27.41 -7.85 -19.42
CA SER A 347 27.64 -7.00 -20.59
C SER A 347 29.12 -6.65 -20.77
N GLY A 348 29.87 -6.52 -19.65
CA GLY A 348 31.30 -6.31 -19.65
C GLY A 348 32.14 -7.53 -20.09
N VAL A 349 31.56 -8.74 -19.99
CA VAL A 349 32.26 -10.01 -20.27
C VAL A 349 31.81 -10.66 -21.58
N LEU A 350 30.56 -10.43 -21.96
CA LEU A 350 29.94 -10.98 -23.16
C LEU A 350 29.74 -9.90 -24.25
N PRO A 351 30.65 -9.76 -25.23
CA PRO A 351 30.56 -8.71 -26.24
C PRO A 351 29.22 -8.67 -26.98
N LYS A 352 28.67 -9.85 -27.32
CA LYS A 352 27.35 -9.95 -27.99
C LYS A 352 26.23 -9.34 -27.19
N LEU A 353 26.28 -9.42 -25.86
CA LEU A 353 25.27 -8.79 -24.98
C LEU A 353 25.51 -7.27 -24.95
N GLY A 354 26.75 -6.85 -24.74
CA GLY A 354 27.10 -5.42 -24.71
C GLY A 354 26.75 -4.70 -26.02
N ASP A 355 27.02 -5.35 -27.17
CA ASP A 355 26.62 -4.82 -28.48
C ASP A 355 25.11 -4.71 -28.62
N PHE A 356 24.37 -5.74 -28.25
CA PHE A 356 22.92 -5.75 -28.33
C PHE A 356 22.29 -4.64 -27.47
N LEU A 357 22.77 -4.44 -26.24
CA LEU A 357 22.29 -3.37 -25.38
C LEU A 357 22.51 -1.98 -25.97
N ARG A 358 23.70 -1.75 -26.56
CA ARG A 358 24.03 -0.47 -27.20
C ARG A 358 23.26 -0.23 -28.51
N GLU A 359 23.15 -1.23 -29.38
CA GLU A 359 22.45 -1.13 -30.67
C GLU A 359 20.95 -0.86 -30.48
N GLN A 360 20.36 -1.38 -29.42
CA GLN A 360 18.94 -1.16 -29.09
C GLN A 360 18.71 0.08 -28.20
N GLU A 361 19.76 0.82 -27.82
CA GLU A 361 19.68 1.98 -26.93
C GLU A 361 18.90 1.68 -25.65
N MET A 362 19.18 0.51 -25.03
CA MET A 362 18.49 0.08 -23.82
C MET A 362 18.96 0.87 -22.61
N ASP A 363 18.03 1.55 -21.95
CA ASP A 363 18.29 2.26 -20.71
C ASP A 363 18.26 1.33 -19.49
N ALA A 364 18.66 1.87 -18.33
CA ALA A 364 18.73 1.11 -17.08
C ALA A 364 17.36 0.55 -16.65
N GLU A 365 16.26 1.27 -16.90
CA GLU A 365 14.91 0.83 -16.54
C GLU A 365 14.47 -0.40 -17.36
N VAL A 366 14.83 -0.44 -18.64
CA VAL A 366 14.56 -1.61 -19.51
C VAL A 366 15.36 -2.83 -19.06
N VAL A 367 16.64 -2.62 -18.74
CA VAL A 367 17.54 -3.70 -18.30
C VAL A 367 17.10 -4.27 -16.96
N GLU A 368 16.79 -3.41 -15.99
CA GLU A 368 16.29 -3.80 -14.67
C GLU A 368 14.99 -4.58 -14.76
N GLU A 369 14.00 -4.09 -15.51
CA GLU A 369 12.71 -4.77 -15.67
C GLU A 369 12.87 -6.13 -16.34
N ALA A 370 13.71 -6.26 -17.37
CA ALA A 370 13.99 -7.53 -18.01
C ALA A 370 14.64 -8.53 -17.05
N GLU A 371 15.57 -8.06 -16.20
CA GLU A 371 16.22 -8.87 -15.18
C GLU A 371 15.25 -9.37 -14.14
N ILE A 372 14.38 -8.50 -13.64
CA ILE A 372 13.33 -8.83 -12.68
C ILE A 372 12.37 -9.88 -13.27
N GLN A 373 11.93 -9.70 -14.52
CA GLN A 373 11.07 -10.68 -15.19
C GLN A 373 11.70 -12.05 -15.31
N ILE A 374 13.01 -12.12 -15.57
CA ILE A 374 13.75 -13.39 -15.67
C ILE A 374 13.85 -14.04 -14.29
N LYS A 375 14.31 -13.30 -13.27
CA LYS A 375 14.55 -13.83 -11.92
C LYS A 375 13.28 -14.26 -11.21
N TYR A 376 12.20 -13.49 -11.36
CA TYR A 376 10.93 -13.76 -10.67
C TYR A 376 9.93 -14.57 -11.49
N LYS A 377 10.27 -15.03 -12.70
CA LYS A 377 9.35 -15.71 -13.61
C LYS A 377 8.51 -16.81 -12.93
N GLY A 378 9.17 -17.74 -12.24
CA GLY A 378 8.48 -18.87 -11.61
C GLY A 378 7.52 -18.45 -10.51
N TYR A 379 7.88 -17.43 -9.74
CA TYR A 379 7.00 -16.86 -8.71
C TYR A 379 5.81 -16.13 -9.32
N ILE A 380 6.04 -15.34 -10.37
CA ILE A 380 4.98 -14.60 -11.09
C ILE A 380 3.97 -15.58 -11.71
N GLU A 381 4.44 -16.64 -12.37
CA GLU A 381 3.57 -17.65 -12.97
C GLU A 381 2.72 -18.37 -11.93
N ARG A 382 3.31 -18.72 -10.77
CA ARG A 382 2.60 -19.33 -9.66
C ARG A 382 1.52 -18.42 -9.07
N GLU A 383 1.86 -17.15 -8.81
CA GLU A 383 0.90 -16.17 -8.28
C GLU A 383 -0.24 -15.89 -9.25
N LYS A 384 0.06 -15.74 -10.55
CA LYS A 384 -0.98 -15.60 -11.58
C LYS A 384 -1.94 -16.77 -11.58
N PHE A 385 -1.43 -18.00 -11.49
CA PHE A 385 -2.28 -19.18 -11.42
C PHE A 385 -3.21 -19.20 -10.20
N ILE A 386 -2.74 -18.69 -9.07
CA ILE A 386 -3.56 -18.54 -7.84
C ILE A 386 -4.60 -17.45 -8.04
N ALA A 387 -4.21 -16.29 -8.57
CA ALA A 387 -5.11 -15.18 -8.87
C ALA A 387 -6.23 -15.60 -9.83
N ASP A 388 -5.89 -16.28 -10.93
CA ASP A 388 -6.85 -16.78 -11.93
C ASP A 388 -7.90 -17.73 -11.33
N LYS A 389 -7.52 -18.52 -10.32
CA LYS A 389 -8.49 -19.37 -9.60
C LYS A 389 -9.50 -18.54 -8.80
N LEU A 390 -9.04 -17.47 -8.15
CA LEU A 390 -9.90 -16.60 -7.35
C LEU A 390 -10.76 -15.70 -8.23
N HIS A 391 -10.29 -15.27 -9.39
CA HIS A 391 -11.10 -14.54 -10.37
C HIS A 391 -12.38 -15.28 -10.78
N ARG A 392 -12.39 -16.62 -10.73
CA ARG A 392 -13.61 -17.40 -10.98
C ARG A 392 -14.72 -17.08 -10.00
N LEU A 393 -14.38 -16.77 -8.74
CA LEU A 393 -15.34 -16.35 -7.72
C LEU A 393 -15.84 -14.92 -7.96
N GLU A 394 -14.98 -14.04 -8.50
CA GLU A 394 -15.35 -12.68 -8.87
C GLU A 394 -16.30 -12.62 -10.08
N ASN A 395 -16.27 -13.63 -10.94
CA ASN A 395 -17.16 -13.72 -12.09
C ASN A 395 -18.58 -14.19 -11.73
N ILE A 396 -18.80 -14.71 -10.52
CA ILE A 396 -20.13 -15.13 -10.07
C ILE A 396 -20.80 -13.96 -9.37
N ARG A 397 -21.70 -13.29 -10.09
CA ARG A 397 -22.44 -12.13 -9.60
C ARG A 397 -23.56 -12.52 -8.66
N ILE A 398 -23.79 -11.67 -7.68
CA ILE A 398 -24.93 -11.72 -6.75
C ILE A 398 -25.86 -10.57 -7.13
N PRO A 399 -27.16 -10.81 -7.39
CA PRO A 399 -28.11 -9.75 -7.67
C PRO A 399 -28.17 -8.71 -6.53
N ALA A 400 -28.28 -7.43 -6.86
CA ALA A 400 -28.25 -6.35 -5.89
C ALA A 400 -29.45 -6.39 -4.90
N ASP A 401 -30.58 -6.93 -5.35
CA ASP A 401 -31.83 -7.08 -4.60
C ASP A 401 -31.95 -8.44 -3.89
N PHE A 402 -30.91 -9.27 -3.90
CA PHE A 402 -30.95 -10.61 -3.34
C PHE A 402 -31.20 -10.58 -1.82
N ASP A 403 -32.20 -11.37 -1.39
CA ASP A 403 -32.55 -11.53 0.04
C ASP A 403 -31.75 -12.67 0.70
N PHE A 404 -30.65 -12.32 1.35
CA PHE A 404 -29.83 -13.27 2.11
C PHE A 404 -30.55 -13.85 3.35
N HIS A 405 -31.59 -13.15 3.89
CA HIS A 405 -32.33 -13.66 5.04
C HIS A 405 -33.14 -14.92 4.70
N SER A 406 -33.54 -15.07 3.45
CA SER A 406 -34.27 -16.25 2.96
C SER A 406 -33.42 -17.53 2.91
N MET A 407 -32.07 -17.41 2.97
CA MET A 407 -31.15 -18.55 2.87
C MET A 407 -30.85 -19.17 4.24
N ASN A 408 -31.69 -20.11 4.68
CA ASN A 408 -31.51 -20.80 5.97
C ASN A 408 -30.23 -21.64 6.05
N ALA A 409 -29.60 -22.00 4.94
CA ALA A 409 -28.35 -22.75 4.89
C ALA A 409 -27.11 -21.90 5.23
N LEU A 410 -27.23 -20.56 5.25
CA LEU A 410 -26.17 -19.66 5.70
C LEU A 410 -26.21 -19.51 7.23
N THR A 411 -25.06 -19.27 7.83
CA THR A 411 -24.98 -18.89 9.26
C THR A 411 -25.71 -17.58 9.51
N ILE A 412 -26.18 -17.37 10.75
CA ILE A 412 -26.89 -16.13 11.13
C ILE A 412 -25.99 -14.91 10.91
N GLU A 413 -24.71 -15.03 11.31
CA GLU A 413 -23.72 -13.97 11.13
C GLU A 413 -23.50 -13.65 9.65
N ALA A 414 -23.32 -14.65 8.82
CA ALA A 414 -23.15 -14.45 7.37
C ALA A 414 -24.36 -13.76 6.75
N ARG A 415 -25.60 -14.19 7.09
CA ARG A 415 -26.82 -13.54 6.60
C ARG A 415 -26.88 -12.06 6.95
N GLN A 416 -26.60 -11.71 8.22
CA GLN A 416 -26.60 -10.32 8.67
C GLN A 416 -25.56 -9.47 7.93
N LYS A 417 -24.31 -9.97 7.82
CA LYS A 417 -23.22 -9.26 7.17
C LYS A 417 -23.41 -9.12 5.66
N LEU A 418 -23.84 -10.19 5.00
CA LEU A 418 -24.12 -10.15 3.55
C LEU A 418 -25.27 -9.19 3.22
N THR A 419 -26.34 -9.16 4.06
CA THR A 419 -27.45 -8.22 3.91
C THR A 419 -26.99 -6.77 4.09
N ARG A 420 -26.13 -6.51 5.06
CA ARG A 420 -25.61 -5.16 5.34
C ARG A 420 -24.64 -4.67 4.25
N ILE A 421 -23.68 -5.52 3.86
CA ILE A 421 -22.58 -5.14 2.96
C ILE A 421 -23.01 -5.24 1.49
N ARG A 422 -23.91 -6.15 1.15
CA ARG A 422 -24.43 -6.38 -0.21
C ARG A 422 -23.29 -6.55 -1.25
N PRO A 423 -22.46 -7.59 -1.12
CA PRO A 423 -21.39 -7.85 -2.07
C PRO A 423 -21.97 -8.14 -3.46
N ALA A 424 -21.31 -7.62 -4.50
CA ALA A 424 -21.74 -7.82 -5.89
C ALA A 424 -21.29 -9.18 -6.47
N THR A 425 -20.30 -9.84 -5.82
CA THR A 425 -19.75 -11.12 -6.30
C THR A 425 -19.51 -12.08 -5.13
N ILE A 426 -19.38 -13.39 -5.45
CA ILE A 426 -19.00 -14.38 -4.43
C ILE A 426 -17.56 -14.15 -3.94
N GLY A 427 -16.67 -13.67 -4.80
CA GLY A 427 -15.32 -13.27 -4.40
C GLY A 427 -15.33 -12.20 -3.32
N GLN A 428 -16.13 -11.14 -3.49
CA GLN A 428 -16.33 -10.10 -2.46
C GLN A 428 -16.92 -10.68 -1.18
N ALA A 429 -17.96 -11.53 -1.30
CA ALA A 429 -18.58 -12.19 -0.16
C ALA A 429 -17.58 -13.00 0.66
N SER A 430 -16.62 -13.66 0.02
CA SER A 430 -15.61 -14.49 0.69
C SER A 430 -14.60 -13.71 1.54
N ARG A 431 -14.46 -12.42 1.29
CA ARG A 431 -13.55 -11.52 2.03
C ARG A 431 -14.23 -10.81 3.21
N ILE A 432 -15.54 -10.95 3.36
CA ILE A 432 -16.27 -10.35 4.48
C ILE A 432 -15.96 -11.12 5.77
N PRO A 433 -15.43 -10.47 6.82
CA PRO A 433 -15.18 -11.12 8.09
C PRO A 433 -16.47 -11.71 8.69
N GLY A 434 -16.47 -12.99 9.05
CA GLY A 434 -17.63 -13.70 9.58
C GLY A 434 -18.47 -14.43 8.51
N VAL A 435 -18.09 -14.36 7.24
CA VAL A 435 -18.61 -15.25 6.19
C VAL A 435 -17.61 -16.42 6.07
N SER A 436 -18.06 -17.62 6.43
CA SER A 436 -17.21 -18.81 6.46
C SER A 436 -17.05 -19.45 5.08
N PRO A 437 -16.01 -20.29 4.86
CA PRO A 437 -15.90 -21.10 3.63
C PRO A 437 -17.12 -22.00 3.38
N ALA A 438 -17.80 -22.43 4.43
CA ALA A 438 -19.05 -23.20 4.31
C ALA A 438 -20.18 -22.35 3.73
N ASP A 439 -20.32 -21.07 4.19
CA ASP A 439 -21.31 -20.14 3.65
C ASP A 439 -21.01 -19.84 2.17
N ILE A 440 -19.73 -19.67 1.80
CA ILE A 440 -19.33 -19.47 0.41
C ILE A 440 -19.70 -20.67 -0.47
N ASN A 441 -19.50 -21.90 0.03
CA ASN A 441 -19.93 -23.09 -0.71
C ASN A 441 -21.45 -23.13 -0.93
N VAL A 442 -22.24 -22.69 0.06
CA VAL A 442 -23.70 -22.57 -0.09
C VAL A 442 -24.04 -21.55 -1.19
N LEU A 443 -23.40 -20.39 -1.20
CA LEU A 443 -23.60 -19.36 -2.23
C LEU A 443 -23.16 -19.87 -3.61
N LEU A 444 -22.04 -20.60 -3.70
CA LEU A 444 -21.55 -21.21 -4.96
C LEU A 444 -22.53 -22.22 -5.52
N VAL A 445 -23.12 -23.06 -4.68
CA VAL A 445 -24.13 -24.04 -5.12
C VAL A 445 -25.41 -23.33 -5.60
N TYR A 446 -25.77 -22.24 -4.95
CA TYR A 446 -26.99 -21.49 -5.29
C TYR A 446 -26.80 -20.69 -6.60
N PHE A 447 -25.76 -19.84 -6.67
CA PHE A 447 -25.54 -18.96 -7.83
C PHE A 447 -24.77 -19.63 -8.97
N GLY A 448 -23.89 -20.59 -8.68
CA GLY A 448 -23.14 -21.33 -9.70
C GLY A 448 -24.01 -22.23 -10.58
N ARG A 449 -25.18 -22.67 -10.09
CA ARG A 449 -26.15 -23.40 -10.88
C ARG A 449 -26.96 -22.54 -11.85
N GLN A 450 -27.08 -21.25 -11.56
CA GLN A 450 -27.79 -20.29 -12.41
C GLN A 450 -26.92 -19.81 -13.58
N ASN A 451 -25.58 -19.78 -13.38
CA ASN A 451 -24.61 -19.48 -14.44
C ASN A 451 -24.12 -20.80 -15.06
N ASN A 452 -24.69 -21.21 -16.18
CA ASN A 452 -24.44 -22.48 -16.90
C ASN A 452 -22.99 -22.71 -17.39
N ASN A 453 -21.96 -22.20 -16.75
CA ASN A 453 -20.55 -22.28 -17.14
C ASN A 453 -19.60 -22.91 -16.11
N VAL A 454 -20.10 -23.75 -15.19
CA VAL A 454 -19.20 -24.52 -14.31
C VAL A 454 -19.09 -25.96 -14.86
N PRO A 455 -17.90 -26.42 -15.30
CA PRO A 455 -17.71 -27.80 -15.74
C PRO A 455 -18.04 -28.77 -14.59
N ARG A 456 -18.90 -29.78 -14.90
CA ARG A 456 -19.21 -30.89 -13.99
C ARG A 456 -17.93 -31.71 -13.71
N GLY A 457 -17.14 -31.35 -12.73
CA GLY A 457 -15.93 -32.13 -12.44
C GLY A 457 -15.06 -31.66 -11.29
N THR A 458 -15.36 -30.57 -10.60
CA THR A 458 -14.44 -29.98 -9.61
C THR A 458 -14.95 -30.04 -8.16
N LEU A 459 -15.86 -30.96 -7.85
CA LEU A 459 -16.28 -31.27 -6.48
C LEU A 459 -15.69 -32.65 -6.06
N GLN A 460 -14.39 -32.80 -6.13
CA GLN A 460 -13.70 -33.75 -5.29
C GLN A 460 -13.19 -33.01 -4.07
N THR A 461 -13.79 -33.30 -2.94
CA THR A 461 -13.39 -32.94 -1.59
C THR A 461 -11.91 -33.30 -1.37
N GLN A 462 -11.01 -32.39 -1.67
CA GLN A 462 -9.71 -32.40 -1.03
C GLN A 462 -9.81 -31.57 0.24
N THR A 463 -9.86 -32.27 1.34
CA THR A 463 -9.61 -31.75 2.70
C THR A 463 -8.29 -30.98 2.67
N ILE A 464 -8.35 -29.67 2.54
CA ILE A 464 -7.19 -28.81 2.75
C ILE A 464 -6.93 -28.84 4.25
N LYS A 465 -5.98 -29.71 4.64
CA LYS A 465 -5.38 -29.65 5.96
C LYS A 465 -4.85 -28.23 6.17
N SER A 466 -5.30 -27.63 7.22
CA SER A 466 -4.85 -26.35 7.79
C SER A 466 -3.35 -26.42 8.13
N ASN A 467 -2.49 -26.07 7.19
CA ASN A 467 -1.08 -25.82 7.41
C ASN A 467 -0.65 -24.59 6.59
N LEU A 468 -1.23 -23.46 6.93
CA LEU A 468 -0.75 -22.16 6.47
C LEU A 468 -1.17 -21.14 7.53
N PHE A 469 -0.24 -20.82 8.38
CA PHE A 469 -0.12 -19.69 9.30
C PHE A 469 0.48 -20.14 10.64
N HIS A 470 1.77 -20.51 10.59
CA HIS A 470 2.69 -20.22 11.67
C HIS A 470 3.80 -19.39 11.05
N VAL A 471 3.71 -18.09 11.20
CA VAL A 471 4.86 -17.20 11.14
C VAL A 471 5.10 -16.81 12.58
N GLU A 472 6.19 -17.31 13.12
CA GLU A 472 6.78 -16.88 14.39
C GLU A 472 7.13 -15.40 14.33
N GLN A 473 7.10 -14.79 15.48
CA GLN A 473 7.28 -13.40 15.86
C GLN A 473 8.53 -12.73 15.30
#